data_407879b06317f50cf9c33a23b513794f
#
_entry.id   407879b06317f50cf9c33a23b513794f
#
_cell.length_a   1.000
_cell.length_b   1.000
_cell.length_c   1.000
_cell.angle_alpha   90.00
_cell.angle_beta   90.00
_cell.angle_gamma   90.00
#
_symmetry.space_group_name_H-M   'P 1'
#
loop_
_entity.id
_entity.type
_entity.pdbx_description
1 polymer ?
#
loop_
_entity_poly.entity_id
_entity_poly.type
_entity_poly.pdbx_seq_one_letter_code
_entity_poly.pdbx_strand_id
1 'polypeptide(L)'
;MKPQVFAATCALTCACAAIAPASAQETGPVDTVRLRFAWPAGTVARVQTTRFRETINETADTMVVSADYRLQADSHPEGLLVSYDDFRFPSAVGDSAASAMETVAQRAAAMVPKLIVAPDGSFLRIHDVASIRAGLDSMFVELMGEDGMAAMREMLNTVMSEDALTVMAAEEWNAIVGMWIDADLELGAVYQYEDQAPLPVLPDVVVPMLAEFMVEDRTSCVEGGSDTDCVTLHFVSWPDPDSVNVAIRRFFETLPAIPGADNISFEELDVENEMIIVTEPGTLRPHRVQISKLVSGVVKAGDERGEVSQFDVRTYHYTYAR
;
A
#
# COMPACT_ATOMS: atom_id res chain seq x y z
N MET A 1 -59.72 -18.74 20.76
CA MET A 1 -60.11 -18.48 19.37
C MET A 1 -58.94 -18.91 18.47
N LYS A 2 -59.11 -19.99 17.65
CA LYS A 2 -58.12 -20.50 16.72
C LYS A 2 -58.37 -19.84 15.36
N PRO A 3 -57.34 -19.39 14.61
CA PRO A 3 -57.51 -19.02 13.20
C PRO A 3 -57.41 -20.25 12.32
N GLN A 4 -58.34 -20.40 11.41
CA GLN A 4 -58.44 -21.41 10.41
C GLN A 4 -57.45 -21.11 9.27
N VAL A 5 -56.74 -22.16 8.85
CA VAL A 5 -55.88 -22.20 7.68
C VAL A 5 -56.72 -22.50 6.45
N PHE A 6 -56.75 -21.62 5.45
CA PHE A 6 -57.28 -21.88 4.12
C PHE A 6 -56.18 -22.45 3.22
N ALA A 7 -56.34 -23.69 2.82
CA ALA A 7 -55.52 -24.31 1.78
C ALA A 7 -56.15 -24.02 0.42
N ALA A 8 -55.45 -23.22 -0.41
CA ALA A 8 -55.79 -23.08 -1.83
C ALA A 8 -54.88 -23.98 -2.67
N THR A 9 -55.48 -25.02 -3.20
CA THR A 9 -54.86 -25.95 -4.13
C THR A 9 -54.90 -25.35 -5.54
N CYS A 10 -53.75 -24.88 -6.03
CA CYS A 10 -53.55 -24.47 -7.43
C CYS A 10 -52.92 -25.62 -8.20
N ALA A 11 -53.67 -26.28 -9.06
CA ALA A 11 -53.14 -27.24 -10.01
C ALA A 11 -52.44 -26.50 -11.17
N LEU A 12 -51.14 -26.55 -11.20
CA LEU A 12 -50.33 -26.07 -12.33
C LEU A 12 -50.03 -27.25 -13.26
N THR A 13 -50.59 -27.20 -14.45
CA THR A 13 -50.26 -28.08 -15.56
C THR A 13 -48.82 -27.85 -16.04
N CYS A 14 -47.94 -28.84 -15.83
CA CYS A 14 -46.59 -28.86 -16.39
C CYS A 14 -46.61 -29.01 -17.90
N ALA A 15 -46.36 -27.91 -18.61
CA ALA A 15 -45.93 -27.98 -20.02
C ALA A 15 -44.40 -28.25 -20.01
N CYS A 16 -44.03 -29.49 -20.35
CA CYS A 16 -42.63 -29.84 -20.59
C CYS A 16 -42.14 -29.16 -21.89
N ALA A 17 -41.59 -27.96 -21.76
CA ALA A 17 -40.74 -27.39 -22.81
C ALA A 17 -39.40 -28.13 -22.75
N ALA A 18 -39.08 -28.87 -23.81
CA ALA A 18 -37.75 -29.46 -23.99
C ALA A 18 -36.74 -28.34 -24.08
N ILE A 19 -36.00 -28.12 -22.98
CA ILE A 19 -34.82 -27.25 -22.97
C ILE A 19 -33.75 -28.01 -23.76
N ALA A 20 -33.46 -27.53 -24.97
CA ALA A 20 -32.29 -27.98 -25.73
C ALA A 20 -31.06 -27.72 -24.86
N PRO A 21 -30.11 -28.68 -24.75
CA PRO A 21 -28.90 -28.43 -24.00
C PRO A 21 -28.20 -27.22 -24.64
N ALA A 22 -28.01 -26.17 -23.84
CA ALA A 22 -27.11 -25.08 -24.21
C ALA A 22 -25.77 -25.76 -24.55
N SER A 23 -25.35 -25.60 -25.80
CA SER A 23 -24.03 -26.04 -26.24
C SER A 23 -23.02 -25.46 -25.23
N ALA A 24 -22.35 -26.35 -24.48
CA ALA A 24 -21.22 -25.99 -23.68
C ALA A 24 -20.23 -25.32 -24.63
N GLN A 25 -20.07 -24.01 -24.47
CA GLN A 25 -19.00 -23.28 -25.12
C GLN A 25 -17.73 -23.96 -24.63
N GLU A 26 -16.99 -24.63 -25.53
CA GLU A 26 -15.65 -25.11 -25.23
C GLU A 26 -14.84 -23.88 -24.82
N THR A 27 -14.69 -23.70 -23.52
CA THR A 27 -13.73 -22.73 -22.98
C THR A 27 -12.37 -23.25 -23.43
N GLY A 28 -11.72 -22.52 -24.34
CA GLY A 28 -10.32 -22.78 -24.72
C GLY A 28 -9.44 -22.88 -23.48
N PRO A 29 -8.21 -23.36 -23.63
CA PRO A 29 -7.30 -23.46 -22.49
C PRO A 29 -7.18 -22.08 -21.82
N VAL A 30 -7.53 -22.03 -20.54
CA VAL A 30 -7.44 -20.83 -19.74
C VAL A 30 -5.95 -20.49 -19.57
N ASP A 31 -5.54 -19.27 -19.97
CA ASP A 31 -4.15 -18.82 -19.76
C ASP A 31 -3.96 -18.49 -18.29
N THR A 32 -3.19 -19.32 -17.62
CA THR A 32 -2.88 -19.18 -16.19
C THR A 32 -1.46 -18.66 -16.03
N VAL A 33 -1.31 -17.58 -15.28
CA VAL A 33 -0.02 -17.00 -14.88
C VAL A 33 0.36 -17.56 -13.51
N ARG A 34 1.56 -18.14 -13.44
CA ARG A 34 2.14 -18.65 -12.19
C ARG A 34 3.13 -17.63 -11.64
N LEU A 35 2.80 -17.06 -10.50
CA LEU A 35 3.62 -16.07 -9.82
C LEU A 35 4.51 -16.76 -8.77
N ARG A 36 5.82 -16.60 -8.90
CA ARG A 36 6.80 -17.27 -8.02
C ARG A 36 7.86 -16.29 -7.57
N PHE A 37 8.22 -16.35 -6.31
CA PHE A 37 9.34 -15.58 -5.79
C PHE A 37 10.66 -16.32 -6.03
N ALA A 38 11.61 -15.68 -6.72
CA ALA A 38 12.92 -16.26 -6.96
C ALA A 38 13.99 -15.19 -7.22
N TRP A 39 14.16 -14.27 -6.27
CA TRP A 39 15.24 -13.28 -6.39
C TRP A 39 16.60 -13.94 -6.13
N PRO A 40 17.55 -13.89 -7.08
CA PRO A 40 18.90 -14.34 -6.81
C PRO A 40 19.58 -13.47 -5.75
N ALA A 41 20.35 -14.08 -4.85
CA ALA A 41 21.27 -13.32 -4.02
C ALA A 41 22.26 -12.55 -4.90
N GLY A 42 22.54 -11.29 -4.55
CA GLY A 42 23.31 -10.36 -5.38
C GLY A 42 22.46 -9.61 -6.41
N THR A 43 21.12 -9.73 -6.38
CA THR A 43 20.24 -8.89 -7.20
C THR A 43 20.47 -7.42 -6.87
N VAL A 44 20.70 -6.61 -7.90
CA VAL A 44 20.88 -5.15 -7.78
C VAL A 44 19.96 -4.46 -8.80
N ALA A 45 19.23 -3.48 -8.34
CA ALA A 45 18.45 -2.60 -9.20
C ALA A 45 18.72 -1.12 -8.89
N ARG A 46 18.78 -0.29 -9.93
CA ARG A 46 18.60 1.16 -9.81
C ARG A 46 17.12 1.45 -9.81
N VAL A 47 16.64 2.19 -8.82
CA VAL A 47 15.24 2.56 -8.69
C VAL A 47 15.11 4.06 -8.82
N GLN A 48 14.25 4.49 -9.73
CA GLN A 48 13.80 5.88 -9.84
C GLN A 48 12.39 5.96 -9.26
N THR A 49 12.16 6.86 -8.32
CA THR A 49 10.84 7.05 -7.72
C THR A 49 10.40 8.49 -7.83
N THR A 50 9.10 8.68 -8.05
CA THR A 50 8.44 9.98 -7.98
C THR A 50 7.19 9.85 -7.12
N ARG A 51 7.03 10.78 -6.20
CA ARG A 51 5.79 10.94 -5.43
C ARG A 51 5.15 12.24 -5.82
N PHE A 52 3.91 12.16 -6.24
CA PHE A 52 3.01 13.29 -6.44
C PHE A 52 1.96 13.26 -5.34
N ARG A 53 1.76 14.38 -4.67
CA ARG A 53 0.68 14.55 -3.71
C ARG A 53 -0.06 15.84 -3.99
N GLU A 54 -1.36 15.76 -4.09
CA GLU A 54 -2.27 16.89 -4.12
C GLU A 54 -3.17 16.83 -2.90
N THR A 55 -3.29 17.95 -2.22
CA THR A 55 -4.21 18.10 -1.08
C THR A 55 -5.12 19.28 -1.37
N ILE A 56 -6.42 19.06 -1.36
CA ILE A 56 -7.46 20.07 -1.56
C ILE A 56 -8.22 20.19 -0.24
N ASN A 57 -8.18 21.40 0.30
CA ASN A 57 -9.01 21.85 1.41
C ASN A 57 -9.56 23.24 1.01
N GLU A 58 -9.39 24.26 1.80
CA GLU A 58 -9.72 25.64 1.38
C GLU A 58 -8.86 26.13 0.20
N THR A 59 -7.66 25.57 0.03
CA THR A 59 -6.73 25.83 -1.07
C THR A 59 -6.15 24.52 -1.58
N ALA A 60 -5.78 24.48 -2.87
CA ALA A 60 -5.05 23.33 -3.42
C ALA A 60 -3.55 23.51 -3.16
N ASP A 61 -2.92 22.48 -2.64
CA ASP A 61 -1.47 22.37 -2.47
C ASP A 61 -0.95 21.13 -3.20
N THR A 62 0.14 21.27 -3.92
CA THR A 62 0.74 20.20 -4.70
C THR A 62 2.21 20.03 -4.36
N MET A 63 2.62 18.82 -4.10
CA MET A 63 3.99 18.42 -3.81
C MET A 63 4.47 17.36 -4.80
N VAL A 64 5.65 17.56 -5.38
CA VAL A 64 6.35 16.55 -6.18
C VAL A 64 7.73 16.30 -5.60
N VAL A 65 8.03 15.05 -5.31
CA VAL A 65 9.35 14.64 -4.81
C VAL A 65 9.85 13.48 -5.67
N SER A 66 11.10 13.58 -6.14
CA SER A 66 11.75 12.51 -6.88
C SER A 66 13.02 12.07 -6.17
N ALA A 67 13.32 10.78 -6.23
CA ALA A 67 14.56 10.23 -5.73
C ALA A 67 15.03 9.06 -6.60
N ASP A 68 16.34 8.90 -6.66
CA ASP A 68 16.99 7.72 -7.21
C ASP A 68 17.72 7.01 -6.09
N TYR A 69 17.65 5.67 -6.07
CA TYR A 69 18.39 4.87 -5.09
C TYR A 69 18.79 3.50 -5.68
N ARG A 70 19.64 2.79 -4.96
CA ARG A 70 20.00 1.41 -5.27
C ARG A 70 19.28 0.47 -4.32
N LEU A 71 18.57 -0.51 -4.88
CA LEU A 71 18.05 -1.67 -4.18
C LEU A 71 19.07 -2.79 -4.35
N GLN A 72 19.37 -3.52 -3.27
CA GLN A 72 20.24 -4.68 -3.28
C GLN A 72 19.62 -5.80 -2.42
N ALA A 73 19.64 -7.04 -2.92
CA ALA A 73 19.23 -8.23 -2.19
C ALA A 73 20.42 -9.17 -2.02
N ASP A 74 20.97 -9.24 -0.81
CA ASP A 74 22.12 -10.07 -0.48
C ASP A 74 21.71 -11.36 0.22
N SER A 75 22.61 -12.35 0.20
CA SER A 75 22.40 -13.59 0.95
C SER A 75 22.38 -13.32 2.46
N HIS A 76 21.38 -13.87 3.14
CA HIS A 76 21.25 -13.85 4.59
C HIS A 76 20.97 -15.26 5.11
N PRO A 77 21.39 -15.64 6.35
CA PRO A 77 21.12 -16.98 6.90
C PRO A 77 19.65 -17.41 6.91
N GLU A 78 18.72 -16.44 7.01
CA GLU A 78 17.27 -16.67 7.01
C GLU A 78 16.63 -16.50 5.61
N GLY A 79 17.42 -16.15 4.55
CA GLY A 79 16.92 -15.92 3.19
C GLY A 79 17.66 -14.80 2.49
N LEU A 80 17.05 -13.62 2.34
CA LEU A 80 17.65 -12.44 1.71
C LEU A 80 17.61 -11.25 2.65
N LEU A 81 18.67 -10.43 2.61
CA LEU A 81 18.68 -9.08 3.17
C LEU A 81 18.44 -8.10 2.02
N VAL A 82 17.26 -7.49 2.00
CA VAL A 82 16.91 -6.43 1.03
C VAL A 82 17.26 -5.08 1.66
N SER A 83 18.10 -4.32 0.97
CA SER A 83 18.60 -3.02 1.45
C SER A 83 18.47 -1.95 0.36
N TYR A 84 18.42 -0.71 0.80
CA TYR A 84 18.28 0.47 -0.03
C TYR A 84 19.39 1.45 0.34
N ASP A 85 20.16 1.93 -0.66
CA ASP A 85 21.27 2.86 -0.45
C ASP A 85 21.50 3.79 -1.67
N ASP A 86 22.56 4.60 -1.62
CA ASP A 86 22.94 5.54 -2.70
C ASP A 86 21.78 6.45 -3.14
N PHE A 87 21.02 6.99 -2.15
CA PHE A 87 19.93 7.89 -2.41
C PHE A 87 20.40 9.22 -2.99
N ARG A 88 19.71 9.71 -4.03
CA ARG A 88 19.92 10.99 -4.69
C ARG A 88 18.57 11.66 -4.90
N PHE A 89 18.52 12.97 -4.70
CA PHE A 89 17.31 13.78 -4.83
C PHE A 89 17.51 14.82 -5.95
N PRO A 90 17.10 14.52 -7.20
CA PRO A 90 17.43 15.34 -8.38
C PRO A 90 16.85 16.76 -8.34
N SER A 91 15.79 17.00 -7.56
CA SER A 91 15.08 18.29 -7.52
C SER A 91 15.71 19.35 -6.61
N ALA A 92 16.81 19.05 -5.92
CA ALA A 92 17.41 19.94 -4.92
C ALA A 92 18.49 20.88 -5.45
N VAL A 93 18.54 21.13 -6.77
CA VAL A 93 19.61 21.95 -7.37
C VAL A 93 19.28 23.44 -7.34
N GLY A 94 19.99 24.20 -6.49
CA GLY A 94 20.22 25.63 -6.71
C GLY A 94 19.78 26.63 -5.64
N ASP A 95 19.15 26.22 -4.53
CA ASP A 95 18.75 27.14 -3.45
C ASP A 95 19.27 26.66 -2.07
N SER A 96 19.63 27.57 -1.20
CA SER A 96 20.15 27.23 0.15
C SER A 96 19.12 26.47 1.00
N ALA A 97 17.83 26.75 0.79
CA ALA A 97 16.74 26.00 1.41
C ALA A 97 16.65 24.59 0.83
N ALA A 98 16.89 24.40 -0.46
CA ALA A 98 16.95 23.09 -1.11
C ALA A 98 18.10 22.22 -0.54
N SER A 99 19.26 22.80 -0.26
CA SER A 99 20.40 22.10 0.35
C SER A 99 20.12 21.60 1.78
N ALA A 100 19.39 22.38 2.58
CA ALA A 100 18.97 21.94 3.90
C ALA A 100 17.96 20.81 3.84
N MET A 101 16.98 20.91 2.93
CA MET A 101 15.99 19.87 2.68
C MET A 101 16.63 18.59 2.16
N GLU A 102 17.62 18.68 1.26
CA GLU A 102 18.39 17.53 0.76
C GLU A 102 19.14 16.84 1.90
N THR A 103 19.75 17.58 2.82
CA THR A 103 20.43 16.99 3.97
C THR A 103 19.47 16.21 4.87
N VAL A 104 18.28 16.76 5.13
CA VAL A 104 17.23 16.07 5.89
C VAL A 104 16.75 14.81 5.13
N ALA A 105 16.52 14.93 3.83
CA ALA A 105 16.10 13.81 2.99
C ALA A 105 17.14 12.68 2.94
N GLN A 106 18.42 13.01 2.83
CA GLN A 106 19.52 12.02 2.87
C GLN A 106 19.61 11.31 4.23
N ARG A 107 19.40 12.03 5.33
CA ARG A 107 19.34 11.41 6.66
C ARG A 107 18.14 10.50 6.82
N ALA A 108 16.96 10.94 6.38
CA ALA A 108 15.75 10.11 6.37
C ALA A 108 15.96 8.84 5.52
N ALA A 109 16.61 8.97 4.35
CA ALA A 109 16.94 7.85 3.49
C ALA A 109 17.89 6.82 4.14
N ALA A 110 18.82 7.28 4.99
CA ALA A 110 19.69 6.38 5.76
C ALA A 110 18.93 5.56 6.82
N MET A 111 17.69 5.92 7.14
CA MET A 111 16.80 5.23 8.07
C MET A 111 15.76 4.36 7.38
N VAL A 112 15.80 4.23 6.05
CA VAL A 112 14.93 3.30 5.31
C VAL A 112 15.19 1.88 5.81
N PRO A 113 14.14 1.15 6.24
CA PRO A 113 14.29 -0.18 6.81
C PRO A 113 14.94 -1.15 5.84
N LYS A 114 15.93 -1.91 6.31
CA LYS A 114 16.42 -3.10 5.60
C LYS A 114 15.53 -4.27 6.01
N LEU A 115 15.15 -5.11 5.05
CA LEU A 115 14.19 -6.18 5.26
C LEU A 115 14.91 -7.53 5.27
N ILE A 116 14.52 -8.40 6.20
CA ILE A 116 14.84 -9.83 6.13
C ILE A 116 13.63 -10.53 5.50
N VAL A 117 13.88 -11.20 4.39
CA VAL A 117 12.89 -11.90 3.57
C VAL A 117 13.24 -13.37 3.51
N ALA A 118 12.29 -14.24 3.76
CA ALA A 118 12.46 -15.70 3.69
C ALA A 118 12.78 -16.19 2.26
N PRO A 119 13.28 -17.41 2.08
CA PRO A 119 13.57 -17.95 0.76
C PRO A 119 12.35 -18.04 -0.17
N ASP A 120 11.15 -18.14 0.38
CA ASP A 120 9.88 -18.15 -0.34
C ASP A 120 9.37 -16.73 -0.69
N GLY A 121 10.05 -15.68 -0.21
CA GLY A 121 9.65 -14.29 -0.42
C GLY A 121 8.83 -13.66 0.70
N SER A 122 8.45 -14.42 1.71
CA SER A 122 7.68 -13.90 2.84
C SER A 122 8.51 -12.90 3.65
N PHE A 123 7.91 -11.78 4.04
CA PHE A 123 8.54 -10.83 4.96
C PHE A 123 8.71 -11.46 6.34
N LEU A 124 9.91 -11.43 6.91
CA LEU A 124 10.19 -11.93 8.25
C LEU A 124 10.25 -10.82 9.29
N ARG A 125 11.04 -9.80 9.04
CA ARG A 125 11.27 -8.68 9.98
C ARG A 125 12.13 -7.58 9.38
N ILE A 126 12.18 -6.45 10.06
CA ILE A 126 13.19 -5.41 9.80
C ILE A 126 14.54 -5.87 10.38
N HIS A 127 15.61 -5.61 9.64
CA HIS A 127 16.96 -5.76 10.14
C HIS A 127 17.35 -4.53 10.96
N ASP A 128 17.77 -4.74 12.22
CA ASP A 128 18.28 -3.68 13.12
C ASP A 128 17.33 -2.48 13.32
N VAL A 129 16.10 -2.77 13.72
CA VAL A 129 15.07 -1.75 14.03
C VAL A 129 15.52 -0.77 15.11
N ALA A 130 16.35 -1.20 16.08
CA ALA A 130 16.87 -0.34 17.13
C ALA A 130 17.74 0.80 16.59
N SER A 131 18.56 0.53 15.57
CA SER A 131 19.37 1.56 14.90
C SER A 131 18.52 2.58 14.16
N ILE A 132 17.42 2.13 13.52
CA ILE A 132 16.45 3.00 12.86
C ILE A 132 15.82 3.96 13.88
N ARG A 133 15.34 3.43 15.00
CA ARG A 133 14.75 4.26 16.09
C ARG A 133 15.73 5.27 16.63
N ALA A 134 16.97 4.87 16.94
CA ALA A 134 17.99 5.79 17.41
C ALA A 134 18.30 6.90 16.40
N GLY A 135 18.30 6.57 15.10
CA GLY A 135 18.46 7.54 14.03
C GLY A 135 17.31 8.54 13.96
N LEU A 136 16.07 8.07 14.05
CA LEU A 136 14.87 8.91 14.10
C LEU A 136 14.86 9.84 15.31
N ASP A 137 15.12 9.31 16.50
CA ASP A 137 15.21 10.12 17.73
C ASP A 137 16.26 11.24 17.59
N SER A 138 17.46 10.91 17.07
CA SER A 138 18.52 11.89 16.85
C SER A 138 18.11 12.97 15.84
N MET A 139 17.44 12.59 14.75
CA MET A 139 16.96 13.54 13.74
C MET A 139 15.89 14.48 14.31
N PHE A 140 14.94 13.97 15.09
CA PHE A 140 13.90 14.80 15.70
C PHE A 140 14.46 15.75 16.76
N VAL A 141 15.41 15.30 17.59
CA VAL A 141 16.11 16.18 18.55
C VAL A 141 16.81 17.32 17.81
N GLU A 142 17.46 17.05 16.70
CA GLU A 142 18.15 18.08 15.90
C GLU A 142 17.16 19.09 15.26
N LEU A 143 16.00 18.62 14.80
CA LEU A 143 15.00 19.48 14.15
C LEU A 143 14.21 20.35 15.13
N MET A 144 13.87 19.80 16.30
CA MET A 144 12.95 20.43 17.26
C MET A 144 13.62 20.86 18.57
N GLY A 145 14.85 20.44 18.81
CA GLY A 145 15.54 20.58 20.11
C GLY A 145 15.02 19.61 21.18
N GLU A 146 15.72 19.53 22.29
CA GLU A 146 15.39 18.62 23.41
C GLU A 146 13.99 18.88 24.01
N ASP A 147 13.60 20.16 24.15
CA ASP A 147 12.30 20.53 24.72
C ASP A 147 11.14 20.15 23.79
N GLY A 148 11.27 20.38 22.48
CA GLY A 148 10.29 19.99 21.47
C GLY A 148 10.16 18.47 21.39
N MET A 149 11.29 17.75 21.43
CA MET A 149 11.31 16.29 21.46
C MET A 149 10.65 15.72 22.72
N ALA A 150 10.85 16.35 23.87
CA ALA A 150 10.22 15.91 25.12
C ALA A 150 8.70 16.00 25.05
N ALA A 151 8.15 17.04 24.42
CA ALA A 151 6.71 17.23 24.24
C ALA A 151 6.09 16.21 23.27
N MET A 152 6.86 15.76 22.26
CA MET A 152 6.37 14.83 21.22
C MET A 152 6.74 13.36 21.47
N ARG A 153 7.57 13.08 22.47
CA ARG A 153 8.14 11.74 22.70
C ARG A 153 7.09 10.65 22.85
N GLU A 154 6.00 10.93 23.54
CA GLU A 154 4.93 9.95 23.73
C GLU A 154 4.24 9.62 22.39
N MET A 155 3.92 10.62 21.59
CA MET A 155 3.35 10.44 20.26
C MET A 155 4.31 9.68 19.33
N LEU A 156 5.58 10.07 19.29
CA LEU A 156 6.59 9.40 18.47
C LEU A 156 6.84 7.96 18.91
N ASN A 157 6.81 7.67 20.21
CA ASN A 157 6.91 6.31 20.71
C ASN A 157 5.74 5.41 20.28
N THR A 158 4.56 5.99 20.05
CA THR A 158 3.39 5.27 19.54
C THR A 158 3.48 5.09 18.02
N VAL A 159 3.65 6.19 17.28
CA VAL A 159 3.63 6.19 15.81
C VAL A 159 4.87 5.54 15.20
N MET A 160 6.02 5.62 15.89
CA MET A 160 7.31 5.04 15.47
C MET A 160 7.73 3.89 16.39
N SER A 161 6.76 3.17 16.96
CA SER A 161 7.06 1.93 17.70
C SER A 161 7.70 0.89 16.78
N GLU A 162 8.39 -0.08 17.35
CA GLU A 162 8.96 -1.21 16.57
C GLU A 162 7.87 -1.94 15.78
N ASP A 163 6.71 -2.15 16.41
CA ASP A 163 5.57 -2.80 15.78
C ASP A 163 5.02 -1.96 14.63
N ALA A 164 4.83 -0.64 14.82
CA ALA A 164 4.35 0.25 13.76
C ALA A 164 5.32 0.30 12.56
N LEU A 165 6.61 0.42 12.82
CA LEU A 165 7.64 0.36 11.76
C LEU A 165 7.62 -0.97 11.02
N THR A 166 7.45 -2.07 11.77
CA THR A 166 7.40 -3.42 11.20
C THR A 166 6.15 -3.60 10.33
N VAL A 167 4.99 -3.14 10.78
CA VAL A 167 3.74 -3.17 10.00
C VAL A 167 3.91 -2.36 8.71
N MET A 168 4.42 -1.12 8.79
CA MET A 168 4.62 -0.28 7.60
C MET A 168 5.58 -0.91 6.58
N ALA A 169 6.69 -1.49 7.06
CA ALA A 169 7.65 -2.16 6.18
C ALA A 169 7.09 -3.45 5.57
N ALA A 170 6.31 -4.22 6.35
CA ALA A 170 5.63 -5.41 5.87
C ALA A 170 4.54 -5.06 4.85
N GLU A 171 3.77 -4.00 5.06
CA GLU A 171 2.74 -3.55 4.12
C GLU A 171 3.33 -3.22 2.75
N GLU A 172 4.41 -2.42 2.70
CA GLU A 172 5.04 -2.07 1.43
C GLU A 172 5.61 -3.30 0.70
N TRP A 173 6.30 -4.19 1.43
CA TRP A 173 6.80 -5.44 0.85
C TRP A 173 5.67 -6.35 0.38
N ASN A 174 4.67 -6.55 1.22
CA ASN A 174 3.53 -7.41 0.91
C ASN A 174 2.73 -6.87 -0.28
N ALA A 175 2.52 -5.58 -0.37
CA ALA A 175 1.82 -4.97 -1.49
C ALA A 175 2.53 -5.26 -2.82
N ILE A 176 3.86 -5.09 -2.88
CA ILE A 176 4.62 -5.21 -4.14
C ILE A 176 4.97 -6.67 -4.46
N VAL A 177 5.24 -7.51 -3.45
CA VAL A 177 5.75 -8.88 -3.65
C VAL A 177 4.92 -9.91 -2.88
N GLY A 178 4.73 -9.71 -1.56
CA GLY A 178 4.29 -10.75 -0.65
C GLY A 178 2.91 -11.35 -0.98
N MET A 179 1.93 -10.52 -1.33
CA MET A 179 0.58 -10.97 -1.64
C MET A 179 0.46 -11.80 -2.93
N TRP A 180 1.49 -11.75 -3.78
CA TRP A 180 1.53 -12.43 -5.06
C TRP A 180 2.28 -13.76 -5.04
N ILE A 181 2.92 -14.10 -3.92
CA ILE A 181 3.75 -15.29 -3.80
C ILE A 181 2.90 -16.54 -3.97
N ASP A 182 3.37 -17.45 -4.83
CA ASP A 182 2.76 -18.76 -5.13
C ASP A 182 1.32 -18.68 -5.67
N ALA A 183 0.87 -17.52 -6.12
CA ALA A 183 -0.43 -17.38 -6.75
C ALA A 183 -0.41 -17.95 -8.18
N ASP A 184 -1.45 -18.72 -8.52
CA ASP A 184 -1.76 -19.17 -9.86
C ASP A 184 -3.08 -18.50 -10.28
N LEU A 185 -3.01 -17.51 -11.18
CA LEU A 185 -4.12 -16.63 -11.52
C LEU A 185 -4.46 -16.75 -13.01
N GLU A 186 -5.74 -16.79 -13.33
CA GLU A 186 -6.21 -16.73 -14.71
C GLU A 186 -6.05 -15.30 -15.25
N LEU A 187 -5.48 -15.19 -16.46
CA LEU A 187 -5.30 -13.90 -17.13
C LEU A 187 -6.66 -13.23 -17.38
N GLY A 188 -6.80 -11.99 -16.93
CA GLY A 188 -8.02 -11.18 -17.05
C GLY A 188 -9.15 -11.57 -16.08
N ALA A 189 -8.95 -12.56 -15.19
CA ALA A 189 -9.94 -12.89 -14.17
C ALA A 189 -9.80 -11.96 -12.96
N VAL A 190 -10.94 -11.45 -12.47
CA VAL A 190 -11.01 -10.63 -11.26
C VAL A 190 -11.29 -11.53 -10.06
N TYR A 191 -10.47 -11.38 -9.03
CA TYR A 191 -10.62 -12.06 -7.75
C TYR A 191 -10.99 -11.04 -6.68
N GLN A 192 -11.96 -11.35 -5.84
CA GLN A 192 -12.42 -10.50 -4.75
C GLN A 192 -12.24 -11.21 -3.42
N TYR A 193 -11.88 -10.47 -2.38
CA TYR A 193 -11.86 -10.97 -1.02
C TYR A 193 -12.17 -9.86 -0.01
N GLU A 194 -12.70 -10.28 1.12
CA GLU A 194 -12.87 -9.44 2.29
C GLU A 194 -11.76 -9.75 3.29
N ASP A 195 -11.14 -8.73 3.85
CA ASP A 195 -10.06 -8.85 4.81
C ASP A 195 -10.17 -7.78 5.91
N GLN A 196 -9.25 -7.83 6.83
CA GLN A 196 -9.08 -6.83 7.88
C GLN A 196 -7.65 -6.31 7.83
N ALA A 197 -7.50 -5.03 7.52
CA ALA A 197 -6.19 -4.38 7.45
C ALA A 197 -5.91 -3.58 8.73
N PRO A 198 -4.72 -3.74 9.34
CA PRO A 198 -4.29 -2.88 10.43
C PRO A 198 -4.05 -1.46 9.90
N LEU A 199 -4.33 -0.46 10.72
CA LEU A 199 -3.95 0.91 10.38
C LEU A 199 -2.49 1.14 10.79
N PRO A 200 -1.61 1.65 9.89
CA PRO A 200 -0.18 1.84 10.18
C PRO A 200 0.09 2.71 11.41
N VAL A 201 -0.73 3.73 11.62
CA VAL A 201 -0.60 4.65 12.78
C VAL A 201 -1.28 4.13 14.06
N LEU A 202 -2.08 3.07 13.94
CA LEU A 202 -2.79 2.41 15.04
C LEU A 202 -2.82 0.90 14.77
N PRO A 203 -1.70 0.19 14.94
CA PRO A 203 -1.58 -1.24 14.54
C PRO A 203 -2.54 -2.16 15.29
N ASP A 204 -3.03 -1.77 16.46
CA ASP A 204 -4.06 -2.49 17.22
C ASP A 204 -5.49 -2.28 16.69
N VAL A 205 -5.66 -1.37 15.73
CA VAL A 205 -6.97 -1.08 15.11
C VAL A 205 -6.99 -1.70 13.72
N VAL A 206 -7.85 -2.69 13.54
CA VAL A 206 -8.11 -3.31 12.23
C VAL A 206 -9.38 -2.74 11.62
N VAL A 207 -9.35 -2.52 10.32
CA VAL A 207 -10.47 -1.98 9.53
C VAL A 207 -10.89 -3.03 8.51
N PRO A 208 -12.18 -3.39 8.42
CA PRO A 208 -12.69 -4.23 7.34
C PRO A 208 -12.38 -3.60 5.98
N MET A 209 -12.01 -4.42 5.02
CA MET A 209 -11.60 -3.99 3.69
C MET A 209 -12.15 -4.95 2.64
N LEU A 210 -12.72 -4.40 1.57
CA LEU A 210 -12.98 -5.13 0.34
C LEU A 210 -11.79 -4.92 -0.60
N ALA A 211 -11.31 -5.98 -1.23
CA ALA A 211 -10.23 -5.88 -2.19
C ALA A 211 -10.52 -6.69 -3.45
N GLU A 212 -10.04 -6.18 -4.58
CA GLU A 212 -10.04 -6.84 -5.87
C GLU A 212 -8.62 -6.90 -6.40
N PHE A 213 -8.27 -8.01 -7.03
CA PHE A 213 -6.99 -8.16 -7.71
C PHE A 213 -7.10 -9.03 -8.96
N MET A 214 -6.20 -8.80 -9.91
CA MET A 214 -6.14 -9.56 -11.15
C MET A 214 -4.75 -9.53 -11.77
N VAL A 215 -4.48 -10.50 -12.65
CA VAL A 215 -3.45 -10.36 -13.69
C VAL A 215 -4.15 -9.81 -14.94
N GLU A 216 -3.84 -8.56 -15.28
CA GLU A 216 -4.56 -7.84 -16.34
C GLU A 216 -4.13 -8.33 -17.72
N ASP A 217 -2.82 -8.31 -17.98
CA ASP A 217 -2.25 -8.69 -19.28
C ASP A 217 -0.80 -9.19 -19.16
N ARG A 218 -0.29 -9.75 -20.28
CA ARG A 218 1.14 -9.96 -20.49
C ARG A 218 1.73 -8.74 -21.18
N THR A 219 2.81 -8.22 -20.64
CA THR A 219 3.39 -6.97 -21.12
C THR A 219 4.92 -7.03 -21.15
N SER A 220 5.55 -6.05 -21.77
CA SER A 220 7.00 -5.89 -21.72
C SER A 220 7.46 -5.40 -20.35
N CYS A 221 8.56 -5.98 -19.86
CA CYS A 221 9.24 -5.50 -18.69
C CYS A 221 9.83 -4.09 -18.88
N VAL A 222 10.15 -3.73 -20.14
CA VAL A 222 10.68 -2.42 -20.50
C VAL A 222 9.56 -1.58 -21.15
N GLU A 223 9.41 -0.36 -20.73
CA GLU A 223 8.42 0.55 -21.31
C GLU A 223 8.67 0.75 -22.82
N GLY A 224 7.59 0.57 -23.61
CA GLY A 224 7.69 0.61 -25.07
C GLY A 224 8.38 -0.60 -25.73
N GLY A 225 8.76 -1.61 -24.95
CA GLY A 225 9.25 -2.89 -25.45
C GLY A 225 8.15 -3.71 -26.13
N SER A 226 8.56 -4.73 -26.87
CA SER A 226 7.63 -5.61 -27.62
C SER A 226 7.63 -7.05 -27.10
N ASP A 227 8.45 -7.37 -26.08
CA ASP A 227 8.42 -8.66 -25.39
C ASP A 227 7.20 -8.77 -24.49
N THR A 228 6.92 -9.98 -23.99
CA THR A 228 5.81 -10.28 -23.08
C THR A 228 6.31 -11.08 -21.87
N ASP A 229 7.51 -10.78 -21.41
CA ASP A 229 8.19 -11.52 -20.34
C ASP A 229 7.67 -11.12 -18.95
N CYS A 230 6.99 -9.97 -18.85
CA CYS A 230 6.33 -9.49 -17.65
C CYS A 230 4.79 -9.61 -17.74
N VAL A 231 4.16 -9.42 -16.61
CA VAL A 231 2.71 -9.29 -16.46
C VAL A 231 2.36 -8.02 -15.71
N THR A 232 1.18 -7.48 -16.01
CA THR A 232 0.57 -6.40 -15.23
C THR A 232 -0.32 -7.01 -14.15
N LEU A 233 -0.02 -6.72 -12.90
CA LEU A 233 -0.83 -7.03 -11.74
C LEU A 233 -1.59 -5.78 -11.33
N HIS A 234 -2.87 -5.90 -11.08
CA HIS A 234 -3.72 -4.82 -10.63
C HIS A 234 -4.38 -5.21 -9.31
N PHE A 235 -4.34 -4.30 -8.35
CA PHE A 235 -4.96 -4.43 -7.03
C PHE A 235 -5.68 -3.14 -6.67
N VAL A 236 -6.92 -3.25 -6.21
CA VAL A 236 -7.68 -2.12 -5.67
C VAL A 236 -8.27 -2.53 -4.33
N SER A 237 -8.31 -1.63 -3.37
CA SER A 237 -8.92 -1.88 -2.08
C SER A 237 -9.68 -0.69 -1.53
N TRP A 238 -10.80 -0.99 -0.87
CA TRP A 238 -11.71 -0.04 -0.26
C TRP A 238 -11.88 -0.39 1.22
N PRO A 239 -11.17 0.30 2.13
CA PRO A 239 -11.44 0.17 3.56
C PRO A 239 -12.86 0.63 3.90
N ASP A 240 -13.50 -0.03 4.86
CA ASP A 240 -14.82 0.37 5.32
C ASP A 240 -14.78 1.79 5.92
N PRO A 241 -15.50 2.79 5.31
CA PRO A 241 -15.36 4.19 5.71
C PRO A 241 -15.80 4.46 7.14
N ASP A 242 -16.84 3.75 7.63
CA ASP A 242 -17.33 3.92 8.99
C ASP A 242 -16.29 3.44 10.02
N SER A 243 -15.65 2.33 9.75
CA SER A 243 -14.57 1.79 10.59
C SER A 243 -13.34 2.69 10.55
N VAL A 244 -12.97 3.23 9.39
CA VAL A 244 -11.89 4.24 9.26
C VAL A 244 -12.22 5.48 10.11
N ASN A 245 -13.46 5.97 10.07
CA ASN A 245 -13.90 7.11 10.86
C ASN A 245 -13.76 6.86 12.37
N VAL A 246 -14.17 5.68 12.83
CA VAL A 246 -14.00 5.27 14.24
C VAL A 246 -12.53 5.22 14.63
N ALA A 247 -11.68 4.69 13.76
CA ALA A 247 -10.25 4.59 13.99
C ALA A 247 -9.57 5.98 14.05
N ILE A 248 -9.93 6.90 13.16
CA ILE A 248 -9.44 8.28 13.16
C ILE A 248 -9.82 8.98 14.46
N ARG A 249 -11.05 8.85 14.94
CA ARG A 249 -11.47 9.43 16.23
C ARG A 249 -10.64 8.89 17.38
N ARG A 250 -10.44 7.57 17.47
CA ARG A 250 -9.57 6.96 18.48
C ARG A 250 -8.15 7.50 18.43
N PHE A 251 -7.61 7.70 17.24
CA PHE A 251 -6.28 8.29 17.08
C PHE A 251 -6.21 9.70 17.70
N PHE A 252 -7.19 10.57 17.40
CA PHE A 252 -7.23 11.90 17.99
C PHE A 252 -7.43 11.89 19.52
N GLU A 253 -8.18 10.94 20.06
CA GLU A 253 -8.34 10.74 21.50
C GLU A 253 -7.04 10.34 22.21
N THR A 254 -6.12 9.65 21.50
CA THR A 254 -4.80 9.27 22.06
C THR A 254 -3.77 10.40 22.00
N LEU A 255 -4.01 11.43 21.18
CA LEU A 255 -3.10 12.56 21.08
C LEU A 255 -3.27 13.53 22.28
N PRO A 256 -2.19 13.93 22.95
CA PRO A 256 -2.31 14.87 24.06
C PRO A 256 -2.89 16.20 23.56
N ALA A 257 -4.10 16.48 24.00
CA ALA A 257 -4.77 17.79 23.97
C ALA A 257 -4.55 18.64 22.70
N ILE A 258 -4.98 18.14 21.55
CA ILE A 258 -5.30 19.04 20.43
C ILE A 258 -6.66 19.68 20.80
N PRO A 259 -6.71 20.98 21.13
CA PRO A 259 -7.98 21.61 21.49
C PRO A 259 -9.00 21.47 20.35
N GLY A 260 -10.15 20.87 20.64
CA GLY A 260 -11.21 20.68 19.64
C GLY A 260 -11.16 19.38 18.85
N ALA A 261 -10.20 18.49 19.09
CA ALA A 261 -10.12 17.17 18.42
C ALA A 261 -11.37 16.32 18.63
N ASP A 262 -12.00 16.44 19.81
CA ASP A 262 -13.25 15.72 20.15
C ASP A 262 -14.44 16.08 19.24
N ASN A 263 -14.35 17.22 18.55
CA ASN A 263 -15.40 17.72 17.66
C ASN A 263 -15.11 17.50 16.18
N ILE A 264 -14.01 16.79 15.85
CA ILE A 264 -13.66 16.46 14.47
C ILE A 264 -14.32 15.14 14.10
N SER A 265 -15.08 15.15 12.99
CA SER A 265 -15.62 13.94 12.39
C SER A 265 -15.54 14.03 10.88
N PHE A 266 -15.46 12.88 10.22
CA PHE A 266 -15.55 12.79 8.77
C PHE A 266 -16.96 12.33 8.40
N GLU A 267 -17.56 13.03 7.46
CA GLU A 267 -18.80 12.64 6.78
C GLU A 267 -18.44 12.30 5.34
N GLU A 268 -19.17 11.36 4.73
CA GLU A 268 -18.99 10.99 3.32
C GLU A 268 -17.52 10.63 2.99
N LEU A 269 -16.84 9.95 3.94
CA LEU A 269 -15.46 9.54 3.76
C LEU A 269 -15.39 8.47 2.68
N ASP A 270 -14.54 8.69 1.68
CA ASP A 270 -14.19 7.73 0.65
C ASP A 270 -12.68 7.50 0.68
N VAL A 271 -12.26 6.24 0.68
CA VAL A 271 -10.86 5.84 0.67
C VAL A 271 -10.68 4.74 -0.37
N GLU A 272 -9.80 5.00 -1.32
CA GLU A 272 -9.41 4.03 -2.32
C GLU A 272 -7.89 3.91 -2.38
N ASN A 273 -7.41 2.68 -2.41
CA ASN A 273 -6.01 2.39 -2.68
C ASN A 273 -5.94 1.54 -3.95
N GLU A 274 -5.14 1.97 -4.91
CA GLU A 274 -4.90 1.25 -6.14
C GLU A 274 -3.40 0.99 -6.31
N MET A 275 -3.08 -0.17 -6.86
CA MET A 275 -1.71 -0.55 -7.16
C MET A 275 -1.63 -1.28 -8.50
N ILE A 276 -0.71 -0.83 -9.34
CA ILE A 276 -0.40 -1.44 -10.63
C ILE A 276 1.08 -1.84 -10.60
N ILE A 277 1.36 -3.11 -10.87
CA ILE A 277 2.72 -3.65 -10.87
C ILE A 277 3.00 -4.32 -12.19
N VAL A 278 4.09 -3.95 -12.86
CA VAL A 278 4.66 -4.74 -13.94
C VAL A 278 5.82 -5.56 -13.37
N THR A 279 5.69 -6.88 -13.40
CA THR A 279 6.64 -7.80 -12.76
C THR A 279 6.91 -9.04 -13.61
N GLU A 280 8.07 -9.65 -13.42
CA GLU A 280 8.40 -10.96 -13.97
C GLU A 280 7.63 -12.05 -13.21
N PRO A 281 6.78 -12.86 -13.86
CA PRO A 281 5.98 -13.86 -13.13
C PRO A 281 6.83 -14.94 -12.45
N GLY A 282 7.97 -15.30 -13.04
CA GLY A 282 8.84 -16.36 -12.53
C GLY A 282 9.76 -15.94 -11.38
N THR A 283 9.88 -14.65 -11.07
CA THR A 283 10.76 -14.14 -10.00
C THR A 283 10.07 -13.15 -9.07
N LEU A 284 8.96 -12.55 -9.48
CA LEU A 284 8.30 -11.40 -8.83
C LEU A 284 9.25 -10.19 -8.71
N ARG A 285 10.24 -10.02 -9.61
CA ARG A 285 11.02 -8.80 -9.69
C ARG A 285 10.19 -7.70 -10.34
N PRO A 286 9.86 -6.61 -9.62
CA PRO A 286 9.07 -5.52 -10.17
C PRO A 286 9.92 -4.68 -11.14
N HIS A 287 9.35 -4.28 -12.27
CA HIS A 287 9.97 -3.35 -13.21
C HIS A 287 9.34 -1.96 -13.14
N ARG A 288 8.03 -1.90 -12.91
CA ARG A 288 7.28 -0.67 -12.66
C ARG A 288 6.28 -0.93 -11.56
N VAL A 289 6.13 0.03 -10.66
CA VAL A 289 5.09 0.01 -9.62
C VAL A 289 4.47 1.40 -9.57
N GLN A 290 3.16 1.45 -9.56
CA GLN A 290 2.39 2.64 -9.25
C GLN A 290 1.48 2.32 -8.07
N ILE A 291 1.54 3.15 -7.05
CA ILE A 291 0.66 3.07 -5.88
C ILE A 291 -0.06 4.40 -5.81
N SER A 292 -1.38 4.38 -5.89
CA SER A 292 -2.23 5.56 -5.73
C SER A 292 -3.15 5.40 -4.53
N LYS A 293 -3.35 6.49 -3.83
CA LYS A 293 -4.27 6.58 -2.71
C LYS A 293 -5.12 7.83 -2.85
N LEU A 294 -6.42 7.64 -2.86
CA LEU A 294 -7.40 8.71 -2.78
C LEU A 294 -8.07 8.66 -1.40
N VAL A 295 -8.12 9.81 -0.75
CA VAL A 295 -8.94 10.02 0.45
C VAL A 295 -9.74 11.27 0.19
N SER A 296 -11.05 11.18 0.19
CA SER A 296 -11.94 12.32 0.06
C SER A 296 -13.07 12.25 1.06
N GLY A 297 -13.64 13.39 1.41
CA GLY A 297 -14.73 13.44 2.34
C GLY A 297 -15.04 14.84 2.83
N VAL A 298 -15.99 14.92 3.74
CA VAL A 298 -16.37 16.16 4.40
C VAL A 298 -15.90 16.10 5.84
N VAL A 299 -15.06 17.05 6.23
CA VAL A 299 -14.65 17.24 7.64
C VAL A 299 -15.62 18.17 8.32
N LYS A 300 -16.08 17.78 9.49
CA LYS A 300 -16.87 18.59 10.38
C LYS A 300 -16.08 18.85 11.66
N ALA A 301 -15.93 20.13 12.00
CA ALA A 301 -15.27 20.58 13.21
C ALA A 301 -16.19 21.55 13.97
N GLY A 302 -16.95 21.01 14.92
CA GLY A 302 -18.03 21.75 15.57
C GLY A 302 -19.16 22.10 14.57
N ASP A 303 -19.41 23.39 14.35
CA ASP A 303 -20.39 23.90 13.39
C ASP A 303 -19.78 24.17 11.99
N GLU A 304 -18.47 24.08 11.84
CA GLU A 304 -17.80 24.30 10.57
C GLU A 304 -17.77 22.99 9.74
N ARG A 305 -17.96 23.13 8.43
CA ARG A 305 -17.96 22.02 7.47
C ARG A 305 -17.07 22.39 6.29
N GLY A 306 -16.14 21.52 5.95
CA GLY A 306 -15.22 21.70 4.82
C GLY A 306 -15.03 20.42 4.04
N GLU A 307 -14.91 20.51 2.73
CA GLU A 307 -14.51 19.40 1.87
C GLU A 307 -12.99 19.23 1.94
N VAL A 308 -12.55 17.99 2.00
CA VAL A 308 -11.13 17.62 1.93
C VAL A 308 -10.93 16.52 0.93
N SER A 309 -9.87 16.62 0.15
CA SER A 309 -9.41 15.56 -0.72
C SER A 309 -7.89 15.49 -0.71
N GLN A 310 -7.36 14.29 -0.66
CA GLN A 310 -5.92 14.04 -0.84
C GLN A 310 -5.73 12.93 -1.85
N PHE A 311 -4.95 13.22 -2.89
CA PHE A 311 -4.51 12.26 -3.87
C PHE A 311 -2.98 12.12 -3.76
N ASP A 312 -2.49 10.91 -3.52
CA ASP A 312 -1.06 10.59 -3.34
C ASP A 312 -0.71 9.47 -4.32
N VAL A 313 0.18 9.74 -5.26
CA VAL A 313 0.67 8.75 -6.23
C VAL A 313 2.17 8.58 -6.07
N ARG A 314 2.61 7.34 -5.99
CA ARG A 314 4.02 6.96 -5.99
C ARG A 314 4.29 6.06 -7.18
N THR A 315 5.30 6.40 -7.94
CA THR A 315 5.77 5.59 -9.06
C THR A 315 7.21 5.14 -8.82
N TYR A 316 7.50 3.90 -9.22
CA TYR A 316 8.83 3.30 -9.10
C TYR A 316 9.18 2.65 -10.43
N HIS A 317 10.38 2.92 -10.93
CA HIS A 317 10.95 2.29 -12.11
C HIS A 317 12.23 1.58 -11.71
N TYR A 318 12.27 0.27 -11.92
CA TYR A 318 13.40 -0.58 -11.56
C TYR A 318 14.21 -0.94 -12.81
N THR A 319 15.52 -0.72 -12.74
CA THR A 319 16.47 -1.14 -13.78
C THR A 319 17.48 -2.09 -13.16
N TYR A 320 17.40 -3.37 -13.52
CA TYR A 320 18.29 -4.41 -13.00
C TYR A 320 19.63 -4.40 -13.71
N ALA A 321 20.70 -4.59 -12.92
CA ALA A 321 22.02 -4.87 -13.47
C ALA A 321 21.99 -6.23 -14.20
N ARG A 322 22.61 -6.26 -15.39
CA ARG A 322 22.75 -7.48 -16.21
C ARG A 322 23.88 -8.35 -15.72
#